data_9df5bb8c7c28dd3f4e049c35d0de5f52
#
_entry.id   9df5bb8c7c28dd3f4e049c35d0de5f52
#
_cell.length_a   1.000
_cell.length_b   1.000
_cell.length_c   1.000
_cell.angle_alpha   90.00
_cell.angle_beta   90.00
_cell.angle_gamma   90.00
#
_symmetry.space_group_name_H-M   'P 1'
#
loop_
_entity.id
_entity.type
_entity.pdbx_description
1 polymer ?
#
loop_
_entity_poly.entity_id
_entity_poly.type
_entity_poly.pdbx_seq_one_letter_code
_entity_poly.pdbx_strand_id
1 'polypeptide(L)'
;QFEKLFKQIPCTYIADGHHRSASSARLFESGKNNSLNARYFLSYFVEQDQLQILEFNRLVKSLNGITKNEFVQQINKIGALQKLGEIRKPRRQNTIHFYIDDDWFELDISPELIDDSKSN
;
A
#
# COMPACT_ATOMS: atom_id res chain seq x y z
N GLN A 1 8.95 19.09 -28.27
CA GLN A 1 8.76 20.08 -27.17
C GLN A 1 8.65 19.36 -25.81
N PHE A 2 7.80 18.33 -25.67
CA PHE A 2 7.62 17.54 -24.42
C PHE A 2 8.91 16.90 -23.95
N GLU A 3 9.70 16.28 -24.83
CA GLU A 3 10.97 15.66 -24.43
C GLU A 3 11.93 16.63 -23.74
N LYS A 4 11.98 17.90 -24.21
CA LYS A 4 12.81 18.93 -23.60
C LYS A 4 12.34 19.29 -22.19
N LEU A 5 11.03 19.32 -21.94
CA LEU A 5 10.45 19.60 -20.63
C LEU A 5 10.71 18.43 -19.68
N PHE A 6 10.48 17.19 -20.13
CA PHE A 6 10.74 16.01 -19.31
C PHE A 6 12.20 15.83 -18.89
N LYS A 7 13.16 16.27 -19.72
CA LYS A 7 14.59 16.27 -19.36
C LYS A 7 14.93 17.18 -18.18
N GLN A 8 14.06 18.12 -17.82
CA GLN A 8 14.25 19.02 -16.69
C GLN A 8 13.69 18.41 -15.37
N ILE A 9 12.89 17.33 -15.46
CA ILE A 9 12.33 16.63 -14.31
C ILE A 9 13.38 15.64 -13.80
N PRO A 10 13.89 15.80 -12.57
CA PRO A 10 14.98 14.97 -12.05
C PRO A 10 14.60 13.51 -11.87
N CYS A 11 13.35 13.24 -11.50
CA CYS A 11 12.79 11.90 -11.37
C CYS A 11 11.27 11.91 -11.42
N THR A 12 10.69 10.75 -11.68
CA THR A 12 9.25 10.49 -11.58
C THR A 12 9.04 9.31 -10.64
N TYR A 13 7.91 9.30 -9.95
CA TYR A 13 7.54 8.26 -9.01
C TYR A 13 6.41 7.42 -9.57
N ILE A 14 6.49 6.10 -9.39
CA ILE A 14 5.41 5.20 -9.78
C ILE A 14 4.34 5.22 -8.69
N ALA A 15 3.20 5.84 -8.98
CA ALA A 15 2.06 5.86 -8.06
C ALA A 15 1.24 4.57 -8.12
N ASP A 16 1.12 3.97 -9.32
CA ASP A 16 0.47 2.68 -9.57
C ASP A 16 1.11 1.96 -10.75
N GLY A 17 0.90 0.64 -10.83
CA GLY A 17 1.39 -0.17 -11.96
C GLY A 17 2.84 -0.64 -11.82
N HIS A 18 3.37 -0.80 -10.61
CA HIS A 18 4.73 -1.29 -10.35
C HIS A 18 5.04 -2.60 -11.09
N HIS A 19 4.13 -3.58 -11.05
CA HIS A 19 4.31 -4.86 -11.75
C HIS A 19 4.32 -4.71 -13.27
N ARG A 20 3.49 -3.84 -13.83
CA ARG A 20 3.46 -3.55 -15.27
C ARG A 20 4.74 -2.90 -15.73
N SER A 21 5.21 -1.90 -15.00
CA SER A 21 6.48 -1.22 -15.29
C SER A 21 7.67 -2.18 -15.21
N ALA A 22 7.77 -2.96 -14.15
CA ALA A 22 8.82 -3.96 -13.97
C ALA A 22 8.79 -5.04 -15.06
N SER A 23 7.60 -5.52 -15.44
CA SER A 23 7.46 -6.52 -16.50
C SER A 23 7.88 -5.96 -17.87
N SER A 24 7.54 -4.71 -18.17
CA SER A 24 7.96 -4.06 -19.41
C SER A 24 9.47 -3.86 -19.47
N ALA A 25 10.08 -3.45 -18.37
CA ALA A 25 11.54 -3.32 -18.28
C ALA A 25 12.24 -4.68 -18.50
N ARG A 26 11.79 -5.75 -17.80
CA ARG A 26 12.33 -7.10 -17.96
C ARG A 26 12.17 -7.64 -19.37
N LEU A 27 11.03 -7.36 -20.02
CA LEU A 27 10.80 -7.78 -21.42
C LEU A 27 11.81 -7.12 -22.35
N PHE A 28 12.05 -5.84 -22.20
CA PHE A 28 13.06 -5.09 -22.96
C PHE A 28 14.48 -5.62 -22.71
N GLU A 29 14.88 -5.76 -21.45
CA GLU A 29 16.20 -6.22 -21.05
C GLU A 29 16.49 -7.67 -21.50
N SER A 30 15.45 -8.51 -21.56
CA SER A 30 15.63 -9.92 -21.98
C SER A 30 16.02 -10.08 -23.46
N GLY A 31 15.84 -9.06 -24.27
CA GLY A 31 16.11 -9.10 -25.72
C GLY A 31 15.24 -10.10 -26.50
N LYS A 32 14.28 -10.74 -25.85
CA LYS A 32 13.43 -11.78 -26.49
C LYS A 32 12.40 -11.20 -27.45
N ASN A 33 12.09 -9.92 -27.33
CA ASN A 33 11.15 -9.24 -28.21
C ASN A 33 11.90 -8.22 -29.06
N ASN A 34 12.05 -8.54 -30.36
CA ASN A 34 12.72 -7.69 -31.32
C ASN A 34 11.84 -6.53 -31.86
N SER A 35 10.64 -6.38 -31.34
CA SER A 35 9.77 -5.26 -31.71
C SER A 35 10.36 -3.96 -31.20
N LEU A 36 10.40 -2.94 -32.07
CA LEU A 36 10.78 -1.58 -31.68
C LEU A 36 9.89 -1.00 -30.58
N ASN A 37 8.67 -1.51 -30.47
CA ASN A 37 7.69 -1.08 -29.47
C ASN A 37 7.98 -1.68 -28.09
N ALA A 38 8.82 -2.71 -27.96
CA ALA A 38 9.16 -3.34 -26.68
C ALA A 38 9.86 -2.40 -25.69
N ARG A 39 10.45 -1.30 -26.20
CA ARG A 39 11.10 -0.27 -25.39
C ARG A 39 10.16 0.79 -24.80
N TYR A 40 8.86 0.71 -25.15
CA TYR A 40 7.89 1.71 -24.73
C TYR A 40 6.76 1.04 -23.95
N PHE A 41 6.23 1.75 -22.98
CA PHE A 41 4.96 1.41 -22.35
C PHE A 41 4.15 2.69 -22.11
N LEU A 42 2.84 2.54 -22.09
CA LEU A 42 1.93 3.65 -21.88
C LEU A 42 1.97 4.10 -20.41
N SER A 43 2.23 5.39 -20.19
CA SER A 43 2.22 6.01 -18.87
C SER A 43 1.33 7.23 -18.86
N TYR A 44 0.66 7.45 -17.75
CA TYR A 44 -0.08 8.65 -17.44
C TYR A 44 0.67 9.42 -16.35
N PHE A 45 0.97 10.69 -16.61
CA PHE A 45 1.70 11.55 -15.68
C PHE A 45 0.75 12.58 -15.08
N VAL A 46 0.83 12.76 -13.78
CA VAL A 46 0.08 13.77 -13.02
C VAL A 46 1.01 14.46 -12.03
N GLU A 47 0.67 15.68 -11.66
CA GLU A 47 1.35 16.37 -10.57
C GLU A 47 1.00 15.73 -9.23
N GLN A 48 1.93 15.79 -8.28
CA GLN A 48 1.79 15.13 -6.98
C GLN A 48 0.58 15.63 -6.19
N ASP A 49 0.25 16.91 -6.30
CA ASP A 49 -0.90 17.54 -5.64
C ASP A 49 -2.26 17.13 -6.23
N GLN A 50 -2.25 16.54 -7.43
CA GLN A 50 -3.44 15.98 -8.08
C GLN A 50 -3.71 14.52 -7.69
N LEU A 51 -2.83 13.93 -6.89
CA LEU A 51 -2.98 12.56 -6.40
C LEU A 51 -3.54 12.55 -4.99
N GLN A 52 -4.51 11.67 -4.78
CA GLN A 52 -5.04 11.36 -3.47
C GLN A 52 -4.81 9.90 -3.15
N ILE A 53 -4.18 9.63 -2.02
CA ILE A 53 -4.06 8.28 -1.47
C ILE A 53 -5.33 7.99 -0.67
N LEU A 54 -6.09 7.00 -1.14
CA LEU A 54 -7.28 6.52 -0.45
C LEU A 54 -6.93 5.33 0.44
N GLU A 55 -7.74 5.11 1.46
CA GLU A 55 -7.62 3.96 2.34
C GLU A 55 -7.87 2.66 1.55
N PHE A 56 -6.97 1.70 1.71
CA PHE A 56 -7.12 0.38 1.12
C PHE A 56 -7.71 -0.59 2.15
N ASN A 57 -9.01 -0.47 2.39
CA ASN A 57 -9.72 -1.27 3.38
C ASN A 57 -9.80 -2.75 2.96
N ARG A 58 -9.68 -3.64 3.93
CA ARG A 58 -9.82 -5.08 3.76
C ARG A 58 -11.06 -5.57 4.48
N LEU A 59 -11.89 -6.33 3.77
CA LEU A 59 -13.03 -7.02 4.38
C LEU A 59 -12.64 -8.46 4.72
N VAL A 60 -12.70 -8.79 6.00
CA VAL A 60 -12.48 -10.15 6.49
C VAL A 60 -13.82 -10.83 6.64
N LYS A 61 -14.05 -11.90 5.89
CA LYS A 61 -15.34 -12.61 5.85
C LYS A 61 -15.63 -13.45 7.09
N SER A 62 -14.60 -13.93 7.76
CA SER A 62 -14.72 -14.85 8.89
C SER A 62 -13.48 -14.79 9.77
N LEU A 63 -13.67 -14.95 11.05
CA LEU A 63 -12.59 -15.12 12.03
C LEU A 63 -12.12 -16.58 12.18
N ASN A 64 -12.46 -17.46 11.22
CA ASN A 64 -12.09 -18.87 11.22
C ASN A 64 -12.49 -19.64 12.50
N GLY A 65 -13.67 -19.31 13.05
CA GLY A 65 -14.21 -20.02 14.22
C GLY A 65 -13.80 -19.47 15.58
N ILE A 66 -12.92 -18.47 15.65
CA ILE A 66 -12.64 -17.79 16.92
C ILE A 66 -13.66 -16.68 17.18
N THR A 67 -13.94 -16.44 18.45
CA THR A 67 -14.84 -15.38 18.89
C THR A 67 -14.19 -14.01 18.79
N LYS A 68 -14.98 -12.93 18.81
CA LYS A 68 -14.49 -11.55 18.91
C LYS A 68 -13.52 -11.38 20.09
N ASN A 69 -13.87 -11.91 21.26
CA ASN A 69 -13.03 -11.76 22.45
C ASN A 69 -11.67 -12.44 22.29
N GLU A 70 -11.64 -13.64 21.74
CA GLU A 70 -10.40 -14.36 21.44
C GLU A 70 -9.56 -13.61 20.41
N PHE A 71 -10.20 -13.08 19.37
CA PHE A 71 -9.52 -12.25 18.36
C PHE A 71 -8.89 -11.01 19.00
N VAL A 72 -9.65 -10.24 19.78
CA VAL A 72 -9.17 -9.06 20.49
C VAL A 72 -8.00 -9.41 21.44
N GLN A 73 -8.07 -10.50 22.15
CA GLN A 73 -6.97 -10.98 23.02
C GLN A 73 -5.71 -11.33 22.22
N GLN A 74 -5.85 -11.94 21.05
CA GLN A 74 -4.71 -12.26 20.17
C GLN A 74 -4.07 -11.00 19.59
N ILE A 75 -4.89 -10.06 19.11
CA ILE A 75 -4.43 -8.79 18.57
C ILE A 75 -3.69 -7.96 19.62
N ASN A 76 -4.17 -7.95 20.86
CA ASN A 76 -3.52 -7.22 21.95
C ASN A 76 -2.10 -7.75 22.31
N LYS A 77 -1.70 -8.93 21.80
CA LYS A 77 -0.34 -9.45 21.96
C LYS A 77 0.66 -8.87 20.96
N ILE A 78 0.19 -8.30 19.87
CA ILE A 78 1.03 -7.77 18.78
C ILE A 78 1.17 -6.24 18.81
N GLY A 79 0.51 -5.57 19.74
CA GLY A 79 0.60 -4.12 19.88
C GLY A 79 -0.33 -3.57 20.94
N ALA A 80 -0.31 -2.25 21.10
CA ALA A 80 -1.20 -1.54 21.99
C ALA A 80 -2.59 -1.40 21.34
N LEU A 81 -3.59 -1.99 21.96
CA LEU A 81 -4.96 -1.99 21.47
C LEU A 81 -5.84 -1.03 22.27
N GLN A 82 -6.58 -0.18 21.57
CA GLN A 82 -7.52 0.77 22.15
C GLN A 82 -8.87 0.69 21.45
N LYS A 83 -9.97 0.65 22.21
CA LYS A 83 -11.31 0.82 21.67
C LYS A 83 -11.56 2.31 21.36
N LEU A 84 -12.08 2.60 20.17
CA LEU A 84 -12.42 3.95 19.75
C LEU A 84 -13.90 4.25 20.01
N GLY A 85 -14.20 5.46 20.50
CA GLY A 85 -15.58 5.93 20.66
C GLY A 85 -16.20 6.43 19.35
N GLU A 86 -15.36 6.83 18.39
CA GLU A 86 -15.78 7.32 17.09
C GLU A 86 -14.78 6.91 16.00
N ILE A 87 -15.28 6.85 14.76
CA ILE A 87 -14.43 6.55 13.60
C ILE A 87 -13.51 7.73 13.29
N ARG A 88 -12.23 7.43 13.08
CA ARG A 88 -11.22 8.38 12.64
C ARG A 88 -10.18 7.70 11.77
N LYS A 89 -9.42 8.46 11.00
CA LYS A 89 -8.28 7.92 10.24
C LYS A 89 -7.08 7.69 11.17
N PRO A 90 -6.31 6.60 10.97
CA PRO A 90 -5.02 6.43 11.63
C PRO A 90 -4.13 7.65 11.37
N ARG A 91 -3.50 8.18 12.42
CA ARG A 91 -2.66 9.39 12.33
C ARG A 91 -1.17 9.07 12.39
N ARG A 92 -0.83 7.84 12.75
CA ARG A 92 0.56 7.39 12.93
C ARG A 92 0.87 6.24 11.99
N GLN A 93 2.12 6.13 11.61
CA GLN A 93 2.63 4.97 10.89
C GLN A 93 2.47 3.72 11.76
N ASN A 94 2.24 2.57 11.14
CA ASN A 94 2.05 1.28 11.80
C ASN A 94 0.84 1.22 12.76
N THR A 95 -0.13 2.11 12.58
CA THR A 95 -1.42 2.10 13.26
C THR A 95 -2.48 1.54 12.31
N ILE A 96 -3.24 0.57 12.77
CA ILE A 96 -4.33 -0.06 12.03
C ILE A 96 -5.64 0.19 12.77
N HIS A 97 -6.67 0.61 12.05
CA HIS A 97 -8.03 0.64 12.56
C HIS A 97 -8.80 -0.58 12.03
N PHE A 98 -9.58 -1.20 12.87
CA PHE A 98 -10.50 -2.27 12.46
C PHE A 98 -11.84 -2.17 13.17
N TYR A 99 -12.84 -2.68 12.49
CA TYR A 99 -14.22 -2.72 12.96
C TYR A 99 -14.67 -4.16 13.09
N ILE A 100 -15.26 -4.50 14.22
CA ILE A 100 -15.79 -5.82 14.49
C ILE A 100 -16.96 -5.73 15.48
N ASP A 101 -18.12 -6.32 15.11
CA ASP A 101 -19.32 -6.38 15.93
C ASP A 101 -19.65 -5.04 16.62
N ASP A 102 -19.88 -4.02 15.82
CA ASP A 102 -20.24 -2.65 16.22
C ASP A 102 -19.18 -1.86 17.01
N ASP A 103 -17.98 -2.40 17.14
CA ASP A 103 -16.88 -1.74 17.82
C ASP A 103 -15.73 -1.39 16.87
N TRP A 104 -15.21 -0.16 17.00
CA TRP A 104 -13.99 0.30 16.38
C TRP A 104 -12.80 0.16 17.32
N PHE A 105 -11.70 -0.29 16.78
CA PHE A 105 -10.43 -0.43 17.50
C PHE A 105 -9.30 0.23 16.74
N GLU A 106 -8.36 0.79 17.49
CA GLU A 106 -7.05 1.25 17.04
C GLU A 106 -5.99 0.31 17.60
N LEU A 107 -5.14 -0.21 16.73
CA LEU A 107 -4.00 -1.04 17.07
C LEU A 107 -2.72 -0.32 16.65
N ASP A 108 -1.87 -0.01 17.60
CA ASP A 108 -0.49 0.40 17.34
C ASP A 108 0.41 -0.83 17.39
N ILE A 109 0.92 -1.24 16.24
CA ILE A 109 1.77 -2.44 16.14
C ILE A 109 3.08 -2.22 16.88
N SER A 110 3.49 -3.19 17.69
CA SER A 110 4.78 -3.15 18.40
C SER A 110 5.94 -3.03 17.42
N PRO A 111 6.86 -2.06 17.61
CA PRO A 111 7.98 -1.82 16.68
C PRO A 111 8.85 -3.07 16.44
N GLU A 112 8.95 -3.94 17.43
CA GLU A 112 9.72 -5.20 17.37
C GLU A 112 9.19 -6.19 16.31
N LEU A 113 7.93 -6.05 15.92
CA LEU A 113 7.28 -6.89 14.91
C LEU A 113 7.37 -6.30 13.49
N ILE A 114 7.92 -5.09 13.36
CA ILE A 114 8.03 -4.39 12.09
C ILE A 114 9.41 -4.68 11.51
N ASP A 115 9.45 -5.31 10.37
CA ASP A 115 10.67 -5.60 9.63
C ASP A 115 10.69 -4.75 8.35
N ASP A 116 11.28 -3.57 8.45
CA ASP A 116 11.37 -2.62 7.34
C ASP A 116 12.18 -3.17 6.15
N SER A 117 13.01 -4.20 6.37
CA SER A 117 13.78 -4.83 5.29
C SER A 117 12.90 -5.64 4.33
N LYS A 118 11.68 -5.98 4.73
CA LYS A 118 10.70 -6.75 3.96
C LYS A 118 9.60 -5.90 3.31
N SER A 119 9.60 -4.60 3.59
CA SER A 119 8.69 -3.66 2.93
C SER A 119 9.26 -3.30 1.56
N ASN A 120 8.80 -3.99 0.52
CA ASN A 120 9.02 -3.63 -0.88
C ASN A 120 7.77 -2.96 -1.43
#